data_7b9d4c9012ecf4d2ec27eec9c0bce0e4
#
_entry.id   7b9d4c9012ecf4d2ec27eec9c0bce0e4
#
_cell.length_a   1.000
_cell.length_b   1.000
_cell.length_c   1.000
_cell.angle_alpha   90.00
_cell.angle_beta   90.00
_cell.angle_gamma   90.00
#
_symmetry.space_group_name_H-M   'P 1'
#
loop_
_entity.id
_entity.type
_entity.pdbx_description
1 polymer ?
#
loop_
_entity_poly.entity_id
_entity_poly.type
_entity_poly.pdbx_seq_one_letter_code
_entity_poly.pdbx_strand_id
1 'polypeptide(L)'
;MSFQQKEREKLAELMLEVGPDAPTLCEGWTTYDLAAHLFIREHRTHLAGGYVVSALKDLTRSAQEKAKQQESYEHLVNEWAAGPPLHIKPLDSFMNVSENFIHHEDVRRGSGTVEPREFSRAVETKLMGAAKMMGKMALTSSDVPVVLTPPNHPPVTLGGKRGVAEQGDRVVRVKGEPGELLLWVTGRDAVQVEIEGNEADIQEVNRQL
;
A
#
# COMPACT_ATOMS: atom_id res chain seq x y z
N MET A 1 -21.03 0.89 -7.42
CA MET A 1 -19.59 0.63 -7.58
C MET A 1 -18.91 0.80 -6.23
N SER A 2 -18.10 -0.16 -5.81
CA SER A 2 -17.36 -0.10 -4.53
C SER A 2 -16.15 0.83 -4.63
N PHE A 3 -15.57 1.24 -3.47
CA PHE A 3 -14.36 2.08 -3.46
C PHE A 3 -13.19 1.41 -4.17
N GLN A 4 -12.91 0.14 -3.85
CA GLN A 4 -11.81 -0.60 -4.47
C GLN A 4 -11.97 -0.76 -6.00
N GLN A 5 -13.20 -0.88 -6.50
CA GLN A 5 -13.44 -0.91 -7.94
C GLN A 5 -13.15 0.44 -8.60
N LYS A 6 -13.55 1.55 -7.95
CA LYS A 6 -13.24 2.90 -8.44
C LYS A 6 -11.74 3.17 -8.46
N GLU A 7 -11.01 2.72 -7.42
CA GLU A 7 -9.55 2.86 -7.38
C GLU A 7 -8.89 2.03 -8.49
N ARG A 8 -9.37 0.81 -8.74
CA ARG A 8 -8.89 -0.04 -9.84
C ARG A 8 -9.04 0.64 -11.20
N GLU A 9 -10.23 1.14 -11.50
CA GLU A 9 -10.52 1.84 -12.75
C GLU A 9 -9.62 3.06 -12.93
N LYS A 10 -9.55 3.93 -11.91
CA LYS A 10 -8.72 5.13 -11.93
C LYS A 10 -7.23 4.83 -12.05
N LEU A 11 -6.74 3.79 -11.36
CA LEU A 11 -5.35 3.37 -11.49
C LEU A 11 -5.06 2.87 -12.91
N ALA A 12 -5.94 2.05 -13.49
CA ALA A 12 -5.76 1.58 -14.87
C ALA A 12 -5.76 2.73 -15.89
N GLU A 13 -6.71 3.67 -15.77
CA GLU A 13 -6.77 4.87 -16.61
C GLU A 13 -5.47 5.68 -16.48
N LEU A 14 -5.03 5.96 -15.26
CA LEU A 14 -3.80 6.72 -15.01
C LEU A 14 -2.57 6.01 -15.57
N MET A 15 -2.44 4.69 -15.37
CA MET A 15 -1.32 3.91 -15.90
C MET A 15 -1.26 3.99 -17.43
N LEU A 16 -2.41 3.87 -18.12
CA LEU A 16 -2.47 4.01 -19.58
C LEU A 16 -2.16 5.44 -20.04
N GLU A 17 -2.53 6.46 -19.27
CA GLU A 17 -2.25 7.87 -19.57
C GLU A 17 -0.75 8.19 -19.45
N VAL A 18 -0.10 7.76 -18.35
CA VAL A 18 1.32 8.10 -18.10
C VAL A 18 2.30 7.20 -18.85
N GLY A 19 1.85 6.03 -19.33
CA GLY A 19 2.65 5.09 -20.11
C GLY A 19 3.56 4.17 -19.26
N PRO A 20 4.30 3.23 -19.92
CA PRO A 20 5.02 2.15 -19.25
C PRO A 20 6.26 2.58 -18.46
N ASP A 21 6.86 3.70 -18.81
CA ASP A 21 8.15 4.15 -18.27
C ASP A 21 8.00 5.17 -17.15
N ALA A 22 6.77 5.50 -16.75
CA ALA A 22 6.53 6.47 -15.69
C ALA A 22 7.04 5.95 -14.33
N PRO A 23 7.65 6.81 -13.50
CA PRO A 23 8.13 6.43 -12.18
C PRO A 23 6.98 6.13 -11.22
N THR A 24 7.25 5.30 -10.23
CA THR A 24 6.36 5.01 -9.10
C THR A 24 7.06 5.25 -7.76
N LEU A 25 6.31 5.25 -6.66
CA LEU A 25 6.92 5.26 -5.32
C LEU A 25 7.52 3.90 -4.92
N CYS A 26 7.26 2.84 -5.67
CA CYS A 26 7.94 1.56 -5.47
C CYS A 26 9.37 1.68 -5.98
N GLU A 27 10.36 1.53 -5.09
CA GLU A 27 11.77 1.73 -5.42
C GLU A 27 12.21 0.88 -6.63
N GLY A 28 12.72 1.57 -7.66
CA GLY A 28 13.21 0.96 -8.89
C GLY A 28 12.12 0.44 -9.84
N TRP A 29 10.84 0.70 -9.57
CA TRP A 29 9.74 0.26 -10.42
C TRP A 29 9.19 1.38 -11.30
N THR A 30 9.01 1.04 -12.56
CA THR A 30 8.16 1.81 -13.48
C THR A 30 6.71 1.33 -13.39
N THR A 31 5.82 2.02 -14.07
CA THR A 31 4.42 1.59 -14.24
C THR A 31 4.30 0.23 -14.92
N TYR A 32 5.27 -0.16 -15.79
CA TYR A 32 5.28 -1.51 -16.39
C TYR A 32 5.57 -2.60 -15.34
N ASP A 33 6.51 -2.35 -14.43
CA ASP A 33 6.80 -3.27 -13.32
C ASP A 33 5.57 -3.43 -12.42
N LEU A 34 4.90 -2.31 -12.14
CA LEU A 34 3.66 -2.31 -11.36
C LEU A 34 2.52 -3.06 -12.07
N ALA A 35 2.36 -2.89 -13.39
CA ALA A 35 1.37 -3.64 -14.17
C ALA A 35 1.61 -5.15 -14.10
N ALA A 36 2.87 -5.57 -14.26
CA ALA A 36 3.26 -6.98 -14.14
C ALA A 36 3.01 -7.51 -12.72
N HIS A 37 3.32 -6.71 -11.68
CA HIS A 37 3.04 -7.04 -10.28
C HIS A 37 1.54 -7.31 -10.05
N LEU A 38 0.70 -6.35 -10.40
CA LEU A 38 -0.76 -6.42 -10.21
C LEU A 38 -1.37 -7.61 -10.97
N PHE A 39 -0.92 -7.83 -12.21
CA PHE A 39 -1.35 -8.96 -13.03
C PHE A 39 -0.97 -10.32 -12.40
N ILE A 40 0.31 -10.51 -12.03
CA ILE A 40 0.78 -11.77 -11.42
C ILE A 40 0.05 -12.05 -10.12
N ARG A 41 -0.15 -11.01 -9.28
CA ARG A 41 -0.83 -11.15 -8.00
C ARG A 41 -2.26 -11.68 -8.14
N GLU A 42 -3.00 -11.27 -9.16
CA GLU A 42 -4.41 -11.63 -9.32
C GLU A 42 -4.64 -12.80 -10.29
N HIS A 43 -3.87 -12.87 -11.37
CA HIS A 43 -4.07 -13.86 -12.43
C HIS A 43 -3.14 -15.07 -12.33
N ARG A 44 -2.05 -14.97 -11.57
CA ARG A 44 -1.04 -16.03 -11.39
C ARG A 44 -0.72 -16.24 -9.91
N THR A 45 -1.75 -16.38 -9.07
CA THR A 45 -1.63 -16.43 -7.60
C THR A 45 -0.64 -17.46 -7.08
N HIS A 46 -0.44 -18.57 -7.80
CA HIS A 46 0.57 -19.58 -7.46
C HIS A 46 2.02 -19.08 -7.63
N LEU A 47 2.25 -17.99 -8.39
CA LEU A 47 3.54 -17.33 -8.58
C LEU A 47 3.69 -16.07 -7.70
N ALA A 48 2.63 -15.67 -7.01
CA ALA A 48 2.57 -14.48 -6.17
C ALA A 48 3.14 -14.71 -4.74
N GLY A 49 3.58 -15.92 -4.43
CA GLY A 49 4.03 -16.29 -3.09
C GLY A 49 5.19 -15.46 -2.55
N GLY A 50 6.04 -14.91 -3.40
CA GLY A 50 7.19 -14.08 -3.03
C GLY A 50 6.80 -12.71 -2.43
N TYR A 51 5.54 -12.28 -2.58
CA TYR A 51 5.02 -11.07 -1.92
C TYR A 51 4.79 -11.26 -0.41
N VAL A 52 4.70 -12.52 0.04
CA VAL A 52 4.46 -12.88 1.43
C VAL A 52 5.63 -13.68 2.02
N VAL A 53 6.25 -14.53 1.22
CA VAL A 53 7.31 -15.45 1.64
C VAL A 53 8.62 -15.08 0.98
N SER A 54 9.58 -14.58 1.76
CA SER A 54 10.86 -14.09 1.25
C SER A 54 11.64 -15.12 0.43
N ALA A 55 11.55 -16.41 0.76
CA ALA A 55 12.18 -17.50 0.01
C ALA A 55 11.65 -17.67 -1.42
N LEU A 56 10.48 -17.10 -1.73
CA LEU A 56 9.85 -17.16 -3.05
C LEU A 56 10.00 -15.86 -3.87
N LYS A 57 10.75 -14.87 -3.36
CA LYS A 57 10.92 -13.56 -4.02
C LYS A 57 11.48 -13.69 -5.44
N ASP A 58 12.47 -14.54 -5.65
CA ASP A 58 13.09 -14.72 -6.96
C ASP A 58 12.14 -15.39 -7.98
N LEU A 59 11.31 -16.32 -7.52
CA LEU A 59 10.27 -16.93 -8.35
C LEU A 59 9.26 -15.89 -8.83
N THR A 60 8.79 -15.06 -7.89
CA THR A 60 7.82 -14.01 -8.22
C THR A 60 8.42 -12.95 -9.14
N ARG A 61 9.66 -12.51 -8.87
CA ARG A 61 10.39 -11.58 -9.75
C ARG A 61 10.57 -12.15 -11.16
N SER A 62 11.01 -13.41 -11.26
CA SER A 62 11.14 -14.08 -12.56
C SER A 62 9.82 -14.17 -13.32
N ALA A 63 8.70 -14.36 -12.61
CA ALA A 63 7.38 -14.38 -13.22
C ALA A 63 6.96 -13.00 -13.74
N GLN A 64 7.28 -11.90 -13.01
CA GLN A 64 7.04 -10.53 -13.46
C GLN A 64 7.84 -10.20 -14.72
N GLU A 65 9.16 -10.48 -14.72
CA GLU A 65 10.00 -10.27 -15.90
C GLU A 65 9.50 -11.06 -17.12
N LYS A 66 9.07 -12.29 -16.90
CA LYS A 66 8.52 -13.13 -17.96
C LYS A 66 7.19 -12.59 -18.50
N ALA A 67 6.35 -12.06 -17.63
CA ALA A 67 5.11 -11.40 -18.05
C ALA A 67 5.39 -10.18 -18.91
N LYS A 68 6.35 -9.31 -18.52
CA LYS A 68 6.78 -8.15 -19.32
C LYS A 68 7.39 -8.52 -20.68
N GLN A 69 8.03 -9.68 -20.81
CA GLN A 69 8.59 -10.17 -22.07
C GLN A 69 7.52 -10.76 -23.00
N GLN A 70 6.45 -11.30 -22.48
CA GLN A 70 5.43 -12.05 -23.21
C GLN A 70 4.20 -11.23 -23.58
N GLU A 71 3.90 -10.20 -22.76
CA GLU A 71 2.68 -9.41 -22.87
C GLU A 71 3.00 -7.93 -23.03
N SER A 72 2.17 -7.18 -23.75
CA SER A 72 2.32 -5.74 -23.82
C SER A 72 1.87 -5.08 -22.51
N TYR A 73 2.36 -3.87 -22.26
CA TYR A 73 1.95 -3.07 -21.11
C TYR A 73 0.44 -2.90 -21.03
N GLU A 74 -0.17 -2.50 -22.14
CA GLU A 74 -1.61 -2.25 -22.25
C GLU A 74 -2.40 -3.55 -21.98
N HIS A 75 -1.88 -4.70 -22.44
CA HIS A 75 -2.52 -5.99 -22.16
C HIS A 75 -2.52 -6.29 -20.67
N LEU A 76 -1.38 -6.15 -19.99
CA LEU A 76 -1.30 -6.40 -18.53
C LEU A 76 -2.23 -5.47 -17.75
N VAL A 77 -2.27 -4.16 -18.09
CA VAL A 77 -3.14 -3.19 -17.43
C VAL A 77 -4.61 -3.53 -17.67
N ASN A 78 -5.02 -3.82 -18.90
CA ASN A 78 -6.41 -4.11 -19.24
C ASN A 78 -6.90 -5.44 -18.63
N GLU A 79 -6.09 -6.49 -18.64
CA GLU A 79 -6.42 -7.76 -17.99
C GLU A 79 -6.61 -7.59 -16.48
N TRP A 80 -5.70 -6.86 -15.83
CA TRP A 80 -5.87 -6.55 -14.42
C TRP A 80 -7.09 -5.67 -14.15
N ALA A 81 -7.37 -4.66 -14.99
CA ALA A 81 -8.52 -3.77 -14.85
C ALA A 81 -9.85 -4.52 -14.97
N ALA A 82 -9.91 -5.57 -15.80
CA ALA A 82 -11.10 -6.43 -15.92
C ALA A 82 -11.45 -7.18 -14.62
N GLY A 83 -10.51 -7.23 -13.68
CA GLY A 83 -10.67 -7.82 -12.36
C GLY A 83 -10.24 -9.28 -12.27
N PRO A 84 -10.15 -9.80 -11.04
CA PRO A 84 -9.67 -11.14 -10.81
C PRO A 84 -10.63 -12.21 -11.38
N PRO A 85 -10.09 -13.38 -11.74
CA PRO A 85 -10.90 -14.52 -12.15
C PRO A 85 -12.00 -14.84 -11.14
N LEU A 86 -13.16 -15.32 -11.62
CA LEU A 86 -14.38 -15.53 -10.83
C LEU A 86 -14.18 -16.35 -9.54
N HIS A 87 -13.26 -17.32 -9.56
CA HIS A 87 -12.98 -18.18 -8.41
C HIS A 87 -12.19 -17.51 -7.29
N ILE A 88 -11.57 -16.34 -7.55
CA ILE A 88 -10.80 -15.57 -6.57
C ILE A 88 -11.60 -14.39 -6.00
N LYS A 89 -12.67 -13.97 -6.68
CA LYS A 89 -13.51 -12.82 -6.29
C LYS A 89 -13.96 -12.78 -4.81
N PRO A 90 -14.27 -13.89 -4.12
CA PRO A 90 -14.71 -13.82 -2.71
C PRO A 90 -13.62 -13.38 -1.72
N LEU A 91 -12.33 -13.63 -2.01
CA LEU A 91 -11.20 -13.20 -1.16
C LEU A 91 -10.78 -11.74 -1.41
N ASP A 92 -11.34 -11.13 -2.44
CA ASP A 92 -10.86 -9.91 -3.08
C ASP A 92 -11.18 -8.60 -2.33
N SER A 93 -12.21 -8.60 -1.47
CA SER A 93 -12.84 -7.32 -1.08
C SER A 93 -12.05 -6.47 -0.08
N PHE A 94 -11.27 -7.06 0.81
CA PHE A 94 -10.57 -6.32 1.86
C PHE A 94 -9.11 -6.00 1.52
N MET A 95 -8.39 -6.97 0.95
CA MET A 95 -6.99 -6.77 0.56
C MET A 95 -6.87 -5.77 -0.60
N ASN A 96 -7.83 -5.75 -1.51
CA ASN A 96 -7.82 -4.85 -2.65
C ASN A 96 -8.20 -3.39 -2.33
N VAL A 97 -8.74 -3.10 -1.13
CA VAL A 97 -8.87 -1.71 -0.67
C VAL A 97 -7.50 -1.08 -0.49
N SER A 98 -6.60 -1.76 0.22
CA SER A 98 -5.23 -1.26 0.44
C SER A 98 -4.42 -1.26 -0.85
N GLU A 99 -4.38 -2.37 -1.56
CA GLU A 99 -3.58 -2.53 -2.78
C GLU A 99 -3.91 -1.49 -3.85
N ASN A 100 -5.19 -1.41 -4.24
CA ASN A 100 -5.59 -0.50 -5.30
C ASN A 100 -5.38 0.96 -4.90
N PHE A 101 -5.62 1.32 -3.63
CA PHE A 101 -5.37 2.66 -3.14
C PHE A 101 -3.88 2.99 -3.09
N ILE A 102 -3.06 2.11 -2.48
CA ILE A 102 -1.61 2.34 -2.32
C ILE A 102 -0.97 2.48 -3.71
N HIS A 103 -1.22 1.56 -4.62
CA HIS A 103 -0.61 1.60 -5.93
C HIS A 103 -1.15 2.72 -6.83
N HIS A 104 -2.39 3.16 -6.63
CA HIS A 104 -2.88 4.38 -7.27
C HIS A 104 -2.07 5.60 -6.81
N GLU A 105 -1.82 5.73 -5.50
CA GLU A 105 -0.96 6.79 -4.98
C GLU A 105 0.52 6.61 -5.40
N ASP A 106 1.01 5.38 -5.52
CA ASP A 106 2.38 5.12 -6.00
C ASP A 106 2.60 5.69 -7.41
N VAL A 107 1.62 5.57 -8.30
CA VAL A 107 1.69 6.16 -9.65
C VAL A 107 1.45 7.68 -9.61
N ARG A 108 0.42 8.14 -8.89
CA ARG A 108 0.10 9.57 -8.78
C ARG A 108 1.26 10.41 -8.24
N ARG A 109 2.03 9.86 -7.32
CA ARG A 109 3.13 10.55 -6.62
C ARG A 109 4.52 10.19 -7.16
N GLY A 110 4.60 9.28 -8.11
CA GLY A 110 5.86 8.81 -8.67
C GLY A 110 6.70 9.93 -9.31
N SER A 111 6.05 10.97 -9.83
CA SER A 111 6.72 12.18 -10.37
C SER A 111 7.18 13.18 -9.29
N GLY A 112 6.93 12.90 -8.01
CA GLY A 112 7.32 13.76 -6.88
C GLY A 112 6.24 14.73 -6.41
N THR A 113 5.08 14.79 -7.05
CA THR A 113 3.97 15.66 -6.60
C THR A 113 3.15 14.95 -5.53
N VAL A 114 3.06 15.53 -4.34
CA VAL A 114 2.29 14.99 -3.21
C VAL A 114 1.04 15.81 -3.01
N GLU A 115 -0.08 15.29 -3.50
CA GLU A 115 -1.41 15.90 -3.36
C GLU A 115 -2.36 14.92 -2.68
N PRO A 116 -2.63 15.08 -1.37
CA PRO A 116 -3.61 14.27 -0.65
C PRO A 116 -5.00 14.36 -1.26
N ARG A 117 -5.73 13.26 -1.24
CA ARG A 117 -7.11 13.20 -1.70
C ARG A 117 -8.08 13.24 -0.51
N GLU A 118 -9.17 13.97 -0.68
CA GLU A 118 -10.27 13.96 0.27
C GLU A 118 -11.22 12.79 0.01
N PHE A 119 -11.69 12.18 1.08
CA PHE A 119 -12.59 11.04 1.04
C PHE A 119 -13.82 11.24 1.92
N SER A 120 -14.89 10.54 1.60
CA SER A 120 -16.03 10.46 2.51
C SER A 120 -15.66 9.66 3.77
N ARG A 121 -16.33 9.93 4.89
CA ARG A 121 -16.11 9.22 6.15
C ARG A 121 -16.20 7.69 6.02
N ALA A 122 -17.07 7.18 5.14
CA ALA A 122 -17.20 5.75 4.89
C ALA A 122 -15.94 5.16 4.22
N VAL A 123 -15.29 5.92 3.34
CA VAL A 123 -14.02 5.54 2.71
C VAL A 123 -12.89 5.67 3.71
N GLU A 124 -12.81 6.77 4.46
CA GLU A 124 -11.83 6.97 5.53
C GLU A 124 -11.83 5.82 6.54
N THR A 125 -13.01 5.35 6.95
CA THR A 125 -13.13 4.18 7.85
C THR A 125 -12.51 2.92 7.23
N LYS A 126 -12.66 2.70 5.92
CA LYS A 126 -12.02 1.57 5.22
C LYS A 126 -10.51 1.73 5.15
N LEU A 127 -10.01 2.94 4.84
CA LEU A 127 -8.58 3.25 4.80
C LEU A 127 -7.93 3.09 6.18
N MET A 128 -8.59 3.54 7.26
CA MET A 128 -8.12 3.30 8.63
C MET A 128 -8.12 1.82 9.01
N GLY A 129 -9.12 1.05 8.56
CA GLY A 129 -9.14 -0.41 8.71
C GLY A 129 -7.94 -1.08 8.03
N ALA A 130 -7.63 -0.64 6.79
CA ALA A 130 -6.47 -1.08 6.05
C ALA A 130 -5.15 -0.66 6.73
N ALA A 131 -5.04 0.60 7.18
CA ALA A 131 -3.87 1.11 7.90
C ALA A 131 -3.61 0.32 9.19
N LYS A 132 -4.65 -0.01 9.94
CA LYS A 132 -4.54 -0.86 11.14
C LYS A 132 -4.04 -2.27 10.81
N MET A 133 -4.54 -2.88 9.74
CA MET A 133 -4.13 -4.23 9.34
C MET A 133 -2.69 -4.24 8.83
N MET A 134 -2.37 -3.38 7.87
CA MET A 134 -1.03 -3.29 7.29
C MET A 134 0.01 -2.87 8.33
N GLY A 135 -0.34 -1.89 9.18
CA GLY A 135 0.53 -1.43 10.25
C GLY A 135 0.81 -2.49 11.31
N LYS A 136 -0.13 -3.39 11.61
CA LYS A 136 0.15 -4.55 12.46
C LYS A 136 1.20 -5.47 11.88
N MET A 137 1.24 -5.62 10.56
CA MET A 137 2.25 -6.43 9.88
C MET A 137 3.59 -5.69 9.81
N ALA A 138 3.58 -4.45 9.33
CA ALA A 138 4.76 -3.64 9.11
C ALA A 138 5.53 -3.31 10.41
N LEU A 139 4.81 -3.11 11.51
CA LEU A 139 5.38 -2.70 12.80
C LEU A 139 5.46 -3.85 13.82
N THR A 140 5.34 -5.10 13.38
CA THR A 140 5.40 -6.27 14.29
C THR A 140 6.72 -6.35 15.06
N SER A 141 7.83 -5.96 14.44
CA SER A 141 9.17 -5.95 15.02
C SER A 141 9.54 -4.64 15.72
N SER A 142 8.68 -3.63 15.68
CA SER A 142 8.95 -2.35 16.34
C SER A 142 8.83 -2.45 17.85
N ASP A 143 9.89 -2.14 18.57
CA ASP A 143 9.87 -2.02 20.03
C ASP A 143 9.23 -0.70 20.50
N VAL A 144 9.17 0.30 19.61
CA VAL A 144 8.54 1.60 19.86
C VAL A 144 7.08 1.55 19.41
N PRO A 145 6.12 1.83 20.32
CA PRO A 145 4.72 1.96 19.94
C PRO A 145 4.50 3.15 19.01
N VAL A 146 3.71 2.92 17.96
CA VAL A 146 3.26 3.97 17.02
C VAL A 146 1.77 4.19 17.21
N VAL A 147 1.36 5.44 17.41
CA VAL A 147 -0.04 5.84 17.51
C VAL A 147 -0.44 6.64 16.29
N LEU A 148 -1.25 6.05 15.43
CA LEU A 148 -1.87 6.75 14.30
C LEU A 148 -3.02 7.61 14.84
N THR A 149 -3.01 8.90 14.51
CA THR A 149 -3.98 9.87 15.01
C THR A 149 -4.67 10.59 13.84
N PRO A 150 -5.72 10.00 13.27
CA PRO A 150 -6.53 10.65 12.25
C PRO A 150 -7.47 11.70 12.88
N PRO A 151 -7.80 12.81 12.17
CA PRO A 151 -8.57 13.91 12.75
C PRO A 151 -9.99 13.52 13.17
N ASN A 152 -10.64 12.62 12.45
CA ASN A 152 -12.07 12.30 12.66
C ASN A 152 -12.34 10.84 13.03
N HIS A 153 -11.31 10.09 13.42
CA HIS A 153 -11.43 8.69 13.80
C HIS A 153 -10.66 8.42 15.10
N PRO A 154 -11.00 7.37 15.86
CA PRO A 154 -10.24 7.02 17.05
C PRO A 154 -8.78 6.66 16.68
N PRO A 155 -7.83 7.01 17.57
CA PRO A 155 -6.44 6.65 17.36
C PRO A 155 -6.22 5.14 17.35
N VAL A 156 -5.17 4.70 16.65
CA VAL A 156 -4.81 3.28 16.53
C VAL A 156 -3.38 3.09 17.01
N THR A 157 -3.19 2.26 18.04
CA THR A 157 -1.86 1.88 18.52
C THR A 157 -1.36 0.62 17.80
N LEU A 158 -0.11 0.66 17.33
CA LEU A 158 0.59 -0.37 16.57
C LEU A 158 1.98 -0.58 17.13
N GLY A 159 2.53 -1.80 17.02
CA GLY A 159 3.87 -2.12 17.51
C GLY A 159 4.02 -1.95 19.03
N GLY A 160 5.28 -1.96 19.49
CA GLY A 160 5.61 -1.77 20.89
C GLY A 160 5.34 -2.97 21.79
N LYS A 161 5.96 -2.97 22.97
CA LYS A 161 5.67 -3.95 24.03
C LYS A 161 4.34 -3.62 24.69
N ARG A 162 3.67 -4.65 25.18
CA ARG A 162 2.35 -4.50 25.85
C ARG A 162 2.45 -3.51 27.02
N GLY A 163 1.58 -2.51 27.06
CA GLY A 163 1.48 -1.51 28.14
C GLY A 163 2.40 -0.29 28.00
N VAL A 164 3.38 -0.29 27.09
CA VAL A 164 4.31 0.87 26.93
C VAL A 164 3.56 2.11 26.43
N ALA A 165 2.63 1.94 25.48
CA ALA A 165 1.84 3.06 24.94
C ALA A 165 0.95 3.73 26.00
N GLU A 166 0.52 3.00 27.03
CA GLU A 166 -0.30 3.49 28.13
C GLU A 166 0.53 4.30 29.13
N GLN A 167 1.80 3.96 29.31
CA GLN A 167 2.73 4.65 30.20
C GLN A 167 3.32 5.93 29.57
N GLY A 168 3.29 6.05 28.24
CA GLY A 168 3.63 7.28 27.53
C GLY A 168 5.11 7.60 27.37
N ASP A 169 6.01 6.74 27.85
CA ASP A 169 7.44 7.06 27.94
C ASP A 169 8.20 7.00 26.62
N ARG A 170 7.78 6.17 25.67
CA ARG A 170 8.40 6.01 24.36
C ARG A 170 7.34 5.76 23.29
N VAL A 171 6.75 6.82 22.77
CA VAL A 171 5.65 6.71 21.79
C VAL A 171 5.89 7.64 20.62
N VAL A 172 5.83 7.13 19.41
CA VAL A 172 5.77 7.94 18.18
C VAL A 172 4.32 8.13 17.77
N ARG A 173 3.89 9.39 17.65
CA ARG A 173 2.55 9.75 17.14
C ARG A 173 2.65 10.22 15.72
N VAL A 174 1.78 9.68 14.86
CA VAL A 174 1.69 10.07 13.46
C VAL A 174 0.29 10.59 13.19
N LYS A 175 0.20 11.88 12.91
CA LYS A 175 -1.07 12.58 12.64
C LYS A 175 -1.21 12.81 11.14
N GLY A 176 -2.38 12.59 10.60
CA GLY A 176 -2.68 12.81 9.18
C GLY A 176 -4.01 12.22 8.77
N GLU A 177 -4.41 12.52 7.55
CA GLU A 177 -5.61 11.95 6.97
C GLU A 177 -5.48 10.42 6.78
N PRO A 178 -6.58 9.67 6.83
CA PRO A 178 -6.56 8.19 6.75
C PRO A 178 -5.76 7.61 5.58
N GLY A 179 -5.82 8.24 4.39
CA GLY A 179 -5.04 7.82 3.23
C GLY A 179 -3.53 8.00 3.44
N GLU A 180 -3.13 9.14 4.01
CA GLU A 180 -1.73 9.46 4.31
C GLU A 180 -1.16 8.51 5.37
N LEU A 181 -1.96 8.19 6.40
CA LEU A 181 -1.58 7.24 7.43
C LEU A 181 -1.41 5.82 6.88
N LEU A 182 -2.28 5.40 5.95
CA LEU A 182 -2.14 4.10 5.28
C LEU A 182 -0.84 4.05 4.45
N LEU A 183 -0.55 5.08 3.67
CA LEU A 183 0.68 5.17 2.90
C LEU A 183 1.91 5.18 3.82
N TRP A 184 1.87 5.96 4.89
CA TRP A 184 2.98 6.02 5.83
C TRP A 184 3.28 4.65 6.46
N VAL A 185 2.28 3.93 6.98
CA VAL A 185 2.52 2.61 7.60
C VAL A 185 3.02 1.55 6.61
N THR A 186 2.80 1.76 5.32
CA THR A 186 3.27 0.86 4.25
C THR A 186 4.60 1.32 3.62
N GLY A 187 5.33 2.21 4.32
CA GLY A 187 6.71 2.58 3.99
C GLY A 187 6.85 3.72 2.98
N ARG A 188 5.76 4.41 2.61
CA ARG A 188 5.85 5.57 1.71
C ARG A 188 6.23 6.81 2.49
N ASP A 189 7.25 7.54 1.98
CA ASP A 189 7.71 8.81 2.56
C ASP A 189 7.11 10.04 1.86
N ALA A 190 6.59 9.87 0.64
CA ALA A 190 5.88 10.91 -0.11
C ALA A 190 4.44 11.08 0.43
N VAL A 191 4.30 11.53 1.69
CA VAL A 191 3.05 11.65 2.44
C VAL A 191 2.97 12.96 3.21
N GLN A 192 1.76 13.41 3.51
CA GLN A 192 1.52 14.57 4.39
C GLN A 192 1.08 14.09 5.77
N VAL A 193 2.05 13.89 6.66
CA VAL A 193 1.84 13.50 8.06
C VAL A 193 2.70 14.36 8.98
N GLU A 194 2.23 14.60 10.19
CA GLU A 194 2.99 15.18 11.28
C GLU A 194 3.45 14.04 12.20
N ILE A 195 4.76 13.97 12.47
CA ILE A 195 5.35 12.95 13.33
C ILE A 195 5.84 13.60 14.62
N GLU A 196 5.33 13.14 15.76
CA GLU A 196 5.70 13.59 17.10
C GLU A 196 6.33 12.44 17.88
N GLY A 197 7.43 12.72 18.55
CA GLY A 197 8.15 11.76 19.38
C GLY A 197 9.59 12.19 19.63
N ASN A 198 10.33 11.40 20.38
CA ASN A 198 11.77 11.60 20.51
C ASN A 198 12.44 11.20 19.17
N GLU A 199 13.43 11.95 18.73
CA GLU A 199 14.11 11.70 17.44
C GLU A 199 14.71 10.29 17.34
N ALA A 200 15.31 9.78 18.43
CA ALA A 200 15.85 8.42 18.47
C ALA A 200 14.74 7.38 18.32
N ASP A 201 13.58 7.58 18.92
CA ASP A 201 12.44 6.68 18.80
C ASP A 201 11.83 6.73 17.38
N ILE A 202 11.77 7.91 16.75
CA ILE A 202 11.30 8.05 15.36
C ILE A 202 12.23 7.30 14.40
N GLN A 203 13.55 7.38 14.59
CA GLN A 203 14.52 6.65 13.76
C GLN A 203 14.49 5.14 13.98
N GLU A 204 14.08 4.68 15.17
CA GLU A 204 13.94 3.25 15.50
C GLU A 204 12.70 2.61 14.84
N VAL A 205 11.71 3.41 14.44
CA VAL A 205 10.49 2.89 13.79
C VAL A 205 10.81 2.36 12.40
N ASN A 206 10.79 1.04 12.27
CA ASN A 206 10.99 0.34 11.01
C ASN A 206 9.64 -0.11 10.42
N ARG A 207 9.30 0.41 9.23
CA ARG A 207 8.05 0.16 8.50
C ARG A 207 8.30 -0.78 7.31
N GLN A 208 8.65 -2.04 7.58
CA GLN A 208 8.94 -3.03 6.53
C GLN A 208 7.74 -3.97 6.34
N LEU A 209 7.28 -4.08 5.08
CA LEU A 209 6.33 -5.08 4.59
C LEU A 209 7.01 -6.09 3.68
#